data_97ca8721f1e0930f0969c05c8c9d3810
#
_entry.id   97ca8721f1e0930f0969c05c8c9d3810
#
_cell.length_a   1.000
_cell.length_b   1.000
_cell.length_c   1.000
_cell.angle_alpha   90.00
_cell.angle_beta   90.00
_cell.angle_gamma   90.00
#
_symmetry.space_group_name_H-M   'P 1'
#
loop_
_entity.id
_entity.type
_entity.pdbx_description
1 polymer ?
#
loop_
_entity_poly.entity_id
_entity_poly.type
_entity_poly.pdbx_seq_one_letter_code
_entity_poly.pdbx_strand_id
1 'polypeptide(L)'
;MSQTIAVTAATGHLGELVIDELLERVPADQIVAVVRNPQKAEAIAAKGVDVRTASYDDPAALRAAFEGVDRVLLISGNEVGQRVPQHTNVVNAAKDAGVSFIAYTSAPKASDTDLILAPEHKATEEVVQASGVPYSIMRNNWYYENYGDTVAAAKATGQIVGSTHGGRIPAVPRRDLAAGHAVVLTSDGHENTVYEFAGDEAWTWDDFAATLSDVLGTPVTNRDVSTDEHVAALVEAGLPQETAGFVAALDANIADGALIVPPGDLSRVLGRPTTTLRQGVESLA
;
A
#
# COMPACT_ATOMS: atom_id res chain seq x y z
N MET A 1 8.16 27.05 -9.57
CA MET A 1 9.40 26.73 -8.83
C MET A 1 9.51 25.22 -8.83
N SER A 2 10.71 24.66 -8.98
CA SER A 2 10.92 23.23 -8.85
C SER A 2 10.60 22.80 -7.40
N GLN A 3 9.84 21.71 -7.22
CA GLN A 3 9.49 21.18 -5.91
C GLN A 3 10.33 19.96 -5.62
N THR A 4 10.88 19.89 -4.42
CA THR A 4 11.63 18.72 -3.94
C THR A 4 10.70 17.77 -3.19
N ILE A 5 10.67 16.49 -3.60
CA ILE A 5 9.76 15.47 -3.10
C ILE A 5 10.54 14.40 -2.35
N ALA A 6 10.25 14.19 -1.08
CA ALA A 6 10.83 13.10 -0.32
C ALA A 6 9.86 11.90 -0.23
N VAL A 7 10.38 10.71 -0.47
CA VAL A 7 9.67 9.44 -0.30
C VAL A 7 10.32 8.69 0.86
N THR A 8 9.56 8.43 1.93
CA THR A 8 10.04 7.63 3.06
C THR A 8 9.86 6.14 2.78
N ALA A 9 10.58 5.27 3.51
CA ALA A 9 10.62 3.83 3.24
C ALA A 9 10.90 3.51 1.75
N ALA A 10 11.74 4.31 1.09
CA ALA A 10 11.95 4.32 -0.35
C ALA A 10 12.50 2.99 -0.91
N THR A 11 13.14 2.14 -0.09
CA THR A 11 13.60 0.79 -0.47
C THR A 11 12.58 -0.32 -0.23
N GLY A 12 11.35 0.03 0.15
CA GLY A 12 10.23 -0.91 0.25
C GLY A 12 9.55 -1.11 -1.12
N HIS A 13 8.78 -2.18 -1.25
CA HIS A 13 8.12 -2.53 -2.54
C HIS A 13 7.28 -1.39 -3.14
N LEU A 14 6.54 -0.63 -2.32
CA LEU A 14 5.80 0.52 -2.81
C LEU A 14 6.72 1.71 -3.07
N GLY A 15 7.70 1.95 -2.17
CA GLY A 15 8.61 3.09 -2.25
C GLY A 15 9.43 3.10 -3.53
N GLU A 16 9.99 1.96 -3.93
CA GLU A 16 10.75 1.82 -5.18
C GLU A 16 9.88 2.14 -6.40
N LEU A 17 8.66 1.64 -6.45
CA LEU A 17 7.72 1.92 -7.53
C LEU A 17 7.31 3.41 -7.57
N VAL A 18 7.13 4.05 -6.41
CA VAL A 18 6.84 5.49 -6.36
C VAL A 18 8.03 6.31 -6.87
N ILE A 19 9.28 5.94 -6.51
CA ILE A 19 10.47 6.58 -7.04
C ILE A 19 10.52 6.45 -8.57
N ASP A 20 10.23 5.26 -9.12
CA ASP A 20 10.22 5.05 -10.57
C ASP A 20 9.14 5.90 -11.26
N GLU A 21 7.94 5.97 -10.72
CA GLU A 21 6.86 6.80 -11.25
C GLU A 21 7.17 8.32 -11.13
N LEU A 22 7.88 8.74 -10.08
CA LEU A 22 8.32 10.13 -9.95
C LEU A 22 9.38 10.50 -10.98
N LEU A 23 10.32 9.60 -11.29
CA LEU A 23 11.37 9.82 -12.30
C LEU A 23 10.81 10.02 -13.71
N GLU A 24 9.60 9.51 -13.99
CA GLU A 24 8.89 9.78 -15.25
C GLU A 24 8.26 11.18 -15.30
N ARG A 25 8.21 11.90 -14.16
CA ARG A 25 7.46 13.17 -14.00
C ARG A 25 8.34 14.35 -13.64
N VAL A 26 9.39 14.14 -12.87
CA VAL A 26 10.28 15.17 -12.36
C VAL A 26 11.75 14.73 -12.49
N PRO A 27 12.69 15.67 -12.62
CA PRO A 27 14.12 15.38 -12.60
C PRO A 27 14.56 14.65 -11.32
N ALA A 28 15.54 13.78 -11.44
CA ALA A 28 16.03 12.95 -10.33
C ALA A 28 16.56 13.77 -9.14
N ASP A 29 17.15 14.93 -9.39
CA ASP A 29 17.65 15.86 -8.38
C ASP A 29 16.54 16.57 -7.56
N GLN A 30 15.29 16.40 -7.95
CA GLN A 30 14.11 16.83 -7.20
C GLN A 30 13.52 15.73 -6.32
N ILE A 31 14.11 14.53 -6.33
CA ILE A 31 13.61 13.38 -5.56
C ILE A 31 14.60 13.03 -4.45
N VAL A 32 14.08 12.90 -3.24
CA VAL A 32 14.81 12.46 -2.05
C VAL A 32 14.26 11.10 -1.62
N ALA A 33 15.13 10.10 -1.58
CA ALA A 33 14.80 8.78 -1.06
C ALA A 33 15.26 8.68 0.41
N VAL A 34 14.32 8.64 1.35
CA VAL A 34 14.63 8.48 2.77
C VAL A 34 14.59 7.00 3.14
N VAL A 35 15.73 6.47 3.60
CA VAL A 35 15.94 5.03 3.83
C VAL A 35 16.60 4.76 5.19
N ARG A 36 16.32 3.59 5.78
CA ARG A 36 17.02 3.14 7.01
C ARG A 36 18.40 2.57 6.72
N ASN A 37 18.56 1.91 5.57
CA ASN A 37 19.79 1.26 5.15
C ASN A 37 20.20 1.75 3.75
N PRO A 38 21.25 2.60 3.65
CA PRO A 38 21.69 3.15 2.37
C PRO A 38 22.26 2.10 1.41
N GLN A 39 22.77 0.96 1.90
CA GLN A 39 23.27 -0.12 1.03
C GLN A 39 22.14 -0.74 0.19
N LYS A 40 20.91 -0.75 0.70
CA LYS A 40 19.73 -1.20 -0.08
C LYS A 40 19.24 -0.19 -1.11
N ALA A 41 19.74 1.05 -1.07
CA ALA A 41 19.34 2.14 -1.96
C ALA A 41 20.31 2.39 -3.12
N GLU A 42 21.33 1.54 -3.31
CA GLU A 42 22.33 1.72 -4.39
C GLU A 42 21.69 1.82 -5.77
N ALA A 43 20.67 1.01 -6.04
CA ALA A 43 19.93 1.06 -7.30
C ALA A 43 19.15 2.37 -7.49
N ILE A 44 18.62 2.94 -6.41
CA ILE A 44 17.93 4.25 -6.42
C ILE A 44 18.95 5.37 -6.63
N ALA A 45 20.07 5.34 -5.91
CA ALA A 45 21.15 6.31 -6.04
C ALA A 45 21.73 6.33 -7.47
N ALA A 46 21.87 5.16 -8.10
CA ALA A 46 22.34 5.04 -9.48
C ALA A 46 21.43 5.73 -10.51
N LYS A 47 20.17 6.00 -10.17
CA LYS A 47 19.22 6.78 -10.99
C LYS A 47 19.37 8.29 -10.82
N GLY A 48 20.31 8.75 -9.95
CA GLY A 48 20.57 10.17 -9.67
C GLY A 48 19.68 10.77 -8.58
N VAL A 49 18.93 9.95 -7.86
CA VAL A 49 18.08 10.35 -6.73
C VAL A 49 18.95 10.65 -5.50
N ASP A 50 18.63 11.69 -4.75
CA ASP A 50 19.30 12.02 -3.49
C ASP A 50 18.89 11.03 -2.39
N VAL A 51 19.82 10.25 -1.87
CA VAL A 51 19.56 9.24 -0.82
C VAL A 51 19.97 9.78 0.54
N ARG A 52 18.99 9.92 1.43
CA ARG A 52 19.19 10.38 2.82
C ARG A 52 18.85 9.27 3.82
N THR A 53 19.68 9.14 4.85
CA THR A 53 19.49 8.08 5.86
C THR A 53 18.75 8.61 7.07
N ALA A 54 17.58 8.02 7.37
CA ALA A 54 16.84 8.27 8.60
C ALA A 54 15.95 7.06 8.96
N SER A 55 15.86 6.76 10.27
CA SER A 55 14.84 5.85 10.82
C SER A 55 13.63 6.65 11.29
N TYR A 56 12.44 6.05 11.28
CA TYR A 56 11.24 6.64 11.88
C TYR A 56 11.37 6.80 13.42
N ASP A 57 12.32 6.12 14.04
CA ASP A 57 12.63 6.24 15.47
C ASP A 57 13.63 7.37 15.80
N ASP A 58 14.17 8.05 14.77
CA ASP A 58 15.15 9.14 14.94
C ASP A 58 14.61 10.47 14.41
N PRO A 59 13.93 11.28 15.26
CA PRO A 59 13.38 12.58 14.84
C PRO A 59 14.43 13.56 14.33
N ALA A 60 15.68 13.50 14.86
CA ALA A 60 16.73 14.41 14.44
C ALA A 60 17.23 14.08 13.02
N ALA A 61 17.45 12.78 12.75
CA ALA A 61 17.81 12.31 11.41
C ALA A 61 16.69 12.58 10.40
N LEU A 62 15.42 12.39 10.78
CA LEU A 62 14.26 12.69 9.93
C LEU A 62 14.21 14.18 9.57
N ARG A 63 14.38 15.07 10.56
CA ARG A 63 14.40 16.51 10.31
C ARG A 63 15.53 16.90 9.35
N ALA A 64 16.74 16.37 9.54
CA ALA A 64 17.84 16.61 8.62
C ALA A 64 17.54 16.04 7.22
N ALA A 65 16.90 14.87 7.15
CA ALA A 65 16.52 14.25 5.88
C ALA A 65 15.46 15.09 5.12
N PHE A 66 14.68 15.93 5.80
CA PHE A 66 13.66 16.78 5.17
C PHE A 66 14.14 18.23 4.94
N GLU A 67 15.39 18.59 5.19
CA GLU A 67 15.92 19.90 4.85
C GLU A 67 15.82 20.17 3.34
N GLY A 68 15.17 21.30 2.97
CA GLY A 68 14.96 21.70 1.58
C GLY A 68 13.93 20.86 0.81
N VAL A 69 13.11 20.06 1.52
CA VAL A 69 12.02 19.27 0.94
C VAL A 69 10.71 20.06 1.01
N ASP A 70 9.97 20.10 -0.11
CA ASP A 70 8.66 20.76 -0.19
C ASP A 70 7.51 19.81 0.11
N ARG A 71 7.58 18.55 -0.39
CA ARG A 71 6.52 17.54 -0.26
C ARG A 71 7.09 16.24 0.30
N VAL A 72 6.38 15.60 1.21
CA VAL A 72 6.77 14.31 1.80
C VAL A 72 5.69 13.27 1.55
N LEU A 73 6.08 12.11 1.03
CA LEU A 73 5.26 10.89 1.09
C LEU A 73 5.67 10.08 2.32
N LEU A 74 4.81 10.04 3.32
CA LEU A 74 4.90 9.10 4.43
C LEU A 74 4.31 7.75 4.01
N ILE A 75 5.15 6.80 3.66
CA ILE A 75 4.74 5.40 3.46
C ILE A 75 4.66 4.73 4.83
N SER A 76 3.51 4.11 5.13
CA SER A 76 3.25 3.47 6.42
C SER A 76 4.26 2.38 6.75
N GLY A 77 4.75 2.37 7.98
CA GLY A 77 5.62 1.32 8.51
C GLY A 77 4.91 -0.03 8.64
N ASN A 78 5.67 -1.10 8.70
CA ASN A 78 5.17 -2.46 8.89
C ASN A 78 5.27 -2.98 10.33
N GLU A 79 5.80 -2.19 11.25
CA GLU A 79 5.98 -2.55 12.66
C GLU A 79 4.68 -2.27 13.44
N VAL A 80 3.79 -3.27 13.50
CA VAL A 80 2.52 -3.17 14.24
C VAL A 80 2.82 -2.86 15.71
N GLY A 81 2.07 -1.93 16.31
CA GLY A 81 2.29 -1.42 17.66
C GLY A 81 3.29 -0.25 17.74
N GLN A 82 4.09 0.00 16.70
CA GLN A 82 5.06 1.10 16.65
C GLN A 82 4.69 2.19 15.63
N ARG A 83 3.71 1.94 14.76
CA ARG A 83 3.35 2.88 13.67
C ARG A 83 3.02 4.27 14.17
N VAL A 84 2.18 4.40 15.18
CA VAL A 84 1.71 5.72 15.63
C VAL A 84 2.86 6.59 16.15
N PRO A 85 3.74 6.15 17.08
CA PRO A 85 4.88 6.95 17.50
C PRO A 85 5.85 7.23 16.35
N GLN A 86 6.16 6.23 15.51
CA GLN A 86 7.06 6.39 14.36
C GLN A 86 6.51 7.39 13.34
N HIS A 87 5.24 7.28 12.95
CA HIS A 87 4.61 8.20 12.01
C HIS A 87 4.49 9.62 12.60
N THR A 88 4.23 9.73 13.91
CA THR A 88 4.23 11.03 14.61
C THR A 88 5.60 11.72 14.50
N ASN A 89 6.69 10.96 14.66
CA ASN A 89 8.04 11.49 14.47
C ASN A 89 8.24 12.03 13.04
N VAL A 90 7.79 11.29 12.01
CA VAL A 90 7.90 11.74 10.60
C VAL A 90 7.10 13.01 10.37
N VAL A 91 5.85 13.08 10.83
CA VAL A 91 4.96 14.25 10.65
C VAL A 91 5.54 15.48 11.34
N ASN A 92 6.01 15.33 12.59
CA ASN A 92 6.62 16.43 13.33
C ASN A 92 7.92 16.90 12.67
N ALA A 93 8.80 15.97 12.25
CA ALA A 93 10.04 16.31 11.56
C ALA A 93 9.78 17.04 10.23
N ALA A 94 8.77 16.63 9.46
CA ALA A 94 8.37 17.30 8.22
C ALA A 94 7.88 18.71 8.50
N LYS A 95 7.01 18.90 9.51
CA LYS A 95 6.54 20.21 9.94
C LYS A 95 7.69 21.12 10.38
N ASP A 96 8.60 20.60 11.22
CA ASP A 96 9.74 21.37 11.76
C ASP A 96 10.76 21.74 10.68
N ALA A 97 10.84 20.96 9.60
CA ALA A 97 11.67 21.25 8.43
C ALA A 97 11.01 22.25 7.44
N GLY A 98 9.74 22.62 7.68
CA GLY A 98 9.01 23.56 6.83
C GLY A 98 8.41 22.94 5.56
N VAL A 99 8.19 21.61 5.56
CA VAL A 99 7.50 20.91 4.47
C VAL A 99 6.11 21.50 4.26
N SER A 100 5.75 21.77 3.03
CA SER A 100 4.49 22.44 2.66
C SER A 100 3.34 21.48 2.36
N PHE A 101 3.62 20.16 2.21
CA PHE A 101 2.61 19.15 1.91
C PHE A 101 3.03 17.75 2.40
N ILE A 102 2.12 17.05 3.07
CA ILE A 102 2.32 15.67 3.54
C ILE A 102 1.30 14.76 2.87
N ALA A 103 1.77 13.78 2.11
CA ALA A 103 0.98 12.67 1.59
C ALA A 103 1.19 11.43 2.48
N TYR A 104 0.13 10.71 2.81
CA TYR A 104 0.19 9.53 3.69
C TYR A 104 -0.49 8.32 3.07
N THR A 105 0.18 7.15 3.10
CA THR A 105 -0.41 5.88 2.68
C THR A 105 -1.15 5.22 3.84
N SER A 106 -2.47 5.30 3.82
CA SER A 106 -3.37 4.76 4.83
C SER A 106 -4.01 3.43 4.37
N ALA A 107 -4.97 2.92 5.13
CA ALA A 107 -5.76 1.74 4.83
C ALA A 107 -7.22 2.12 4.45
N PRO A 108 -7.95 1.26 3.69
CA PRO A 108 -9.31 1.56 3.27
C PRO A 108 -10.22 1.83 4.47
N LYS A 109 -11.06 2.85 4.36
CA LYS A 109 -12.03 3.25 5.39
C LYS A 109 -11.44 3.41 6.80
N ALA A 110 -10.16 3.75 6.96
CA ALA A 110 -9.45 3.68 8.24
C ALA A 110 -10.16 4.40 9.40
N SER A 111 -10.96 5.44 9.12
CA SER A 111 -11.74 6.15 10.12
C SER A 111 -13.05 5.45 10.52
N ASP A 112 -13.55 4.50 9.71
CA ASP A 112 -14.87 3.89 9.85
C ASP A 112 -14.88 2.43 9.33
N THR A 113 -14.10 1.56 9.98
CA THR A 113 -14.01 0.13 9.62
C THR A 113 -13.51 -0.69 10.81
N ASP A 114 -13.92 -1.96 10.86
CA ASP A 114 -13.41 -2.97 11.78
C ASP A 114 -12.19 -3.73 11.21
N LEU A 115 -11.62 -3.27 10.08
CA LEU A 115 -10.41 -3.85 9.52
C LEU A 115 -9.30 -3.87 10.56
N ILE A 116 -8.74 -5.05 10.83
CA ILE A 116 -7.72 -5.27 11.89
C ILE A 116 -6.49 -4.33 11.78
N LEU A 117 -6.22 -3.82 10.59
CA LEU A 117 -5.13 -2.88 10.33
C LEU A 117 -5.51 -1.41 10.58
N ALA A 118 -6.80 -1.08 10.67
CA ALA A 118 -7.28 0.30 10.65
C ALA A 118 -6.91 1.14 11.88
N PRO A 119 -6.86 0.64 13.13
CA PRO A 119 -6.69 1.48 14.31
C PRO A 119 -5.45 2.37 14.27
N GLU A 120 -4.29 1.83 13.87
CA GLU A 120 -3.04 2.61 13.78
C GLU A 120 -3.03 3.56 12.57
N HIS A 121 -3.71 3.19 11.47
CA HIS A 121 -3.88 4.07 10.32
C HIS A 121 -4.78 5.26 10.67
N LYS A 122 -5.92 5.02 11.34
CA LYS A 122 -6.80 6.08 11.84
C LYS A 122 -6.05 7.05 12.75
N ALA A 123 -5.33 6.54 13.74
CA ALA A 123 -4.54 7.38 14.63
C ALA A 123 -3.48 8.20 13.89
N THR A 124 -2.85 7.64 12.86
CA THR A 124 -1.91 8.37 12.01
C THR A 124 -2.60 9.43 11.16
N GLU A 125 -3.78 9.13 10.58
CA GLU A 125 -4.58 10.13 9.86
C GLU A 125 -4.89 11.34 10.75
N GLU A 126 -5.28 11.11 12.01
CA GLU A 126 -5.53 12.15 12.99
C GLU A 126 -4.28 13.00 13.27
N VAL A 127 -3.10 12.37 13.40
CA VAL A 127 -1.81 13.09 13.56
C VAL A 127 -1.49 13.94 12.33
N VAL A 128 -1.65 13.41 11.13
CA VAL A 128 -1.41 14.14 9.87
C VAL A 128 -2.36 15.35 9.78
N GLN A 129 -3.65 15.16 10.03
CA GLN A 129 -4.66 16.22 9.99
C GLN A 129 -4.41 17.30 11.05
N ALA A 130 -4.01 16.90 12.25
CA ALA A 130 -3.71 17.83 13.35
C ALA A 130 -2.37 18.59 13.18
N SER A 131 -1.51 18.18 12.24
CA SER A 131 -0.20 18.81 12.02
C SER A 131 -0.28 20.28 11.60
N GLY A 132 -1.38 20.65 10.94
CA GLY A 132 -1.58 21.98 10.32
C GLY A 132 -0.86 22.14 8.98
N VAL A 133 -0.14 21.14 8.50
CA VAL A 133 0.44 21.09 7.15
C VAL A 133 -0.63 20.61 6.17
N PRO A 134 -0.79 21.23 4.99
CA PRO A 134 -1.64 20.69 3.92
C PRO A 134 -1.32 19.24 3.63
N TYR A 135 -2.33 18.40 3.43
CA TYR A 135 -2.11 16.95 3.33
C TYR A 135 -2.98 16.28 2.25
N SER A 136 -2.57 15.08 1.85
CA SER A 136 -3.46 14.08 1.23
C SER A 136 -3.31 12.74 1.95
N ILE A 137 -4.43 12.10 2.23
CA ILE A 137 -4.48 10.76 2.76
C ILE A 137 -4.94 9.83 1.62
N MET A 138 -4.05 8.94 1.20
CA MET A 138 -4.37 7.92 0.20
C MET A 138 -4.57 6.59 0.92
N ARG A 139 -5.81 6.16 1.05
CA ARG A 139 -6.22 4.90 1.65
C ARG A 139 -6.07 3.80 0.62
N ASN A 140 -4.87 3.18 0.61
CA ASN A 140 -4.55 2.10 -0.31
C ASN A 140 -5.37 0.87 0.03
N ASN A 141 -6.12 0.37 -0.92
CA ASN A 141 -6.82 -0.88 -0.81
C ASN A 141 -5.86 -2.07 -1.00
N TRP A 142 -6.38 -3.25 -1.21
CA TRP A 142 -5.63 -4.50 -1.23
C TRP A 142 -4.76 -4.64 -2.49
N TYR A 143 -3.67 -5.43 -2.39
CA TYR A 143 -2.69 -5.58 -3.47
C TYR A 143 -2.78 -6.96 -4.11
N TYR A 144 -2.74 -7.03 -5.44
CA TYR A 144 -2.63 -8.32 -6.16
C TYR A 144 -1.41 -9.11 -5.71
N GLU A 145 -0.29 -8.46 -5.45
CA GLU A 145 0.96 -9.09 -5.04
C GLU A 145 0.89 -9.83 -3.70
N ASN A 146 -0.16 -9.60 -2.90
CA ASN A 146 -0.40 -10.37 -1.68
C ASN A 146 -0.82 -11.82 -1.97
N TYR A 147 -1.19 -12.13 -3.21
CA TYR A 147 -1.70 -13.43 -3.61
C TYR A 147 -0.70 -14.30 -4.38
N GLY A 148 0.59 -13.90 -4.44
CA GLY A 148 1.62 -14.68 -5.11
C GLY A 148 1.73 -16.12 -4.60
N ASP A 149 1.76 -16.30 -3.28
CA ASP A 149 1.82 -17.64 -2.67
C ASP A 149 0.53 -18.43 -2.89
N THR A 150 -0.63 -17.77 -2.89
CA THR A 150 -1.92 -18.39 -3.20
C THR A 150 -1.94 -18.91 -4.63
N VAL A 151 -1.44 -18.12 -5.61
CA VAL A 151 -1.32 -18.56 -7.01
C VAL A 151 -0.34 -19.72 -7.13
N ALA A 152 0.80 -19.69 -6.44
CA ALA A 152 1.76 -20.77 -6.44
C ALA A 152 1.16 -22.08 -5.88
N ALA A 153 0.42 -22.00 -4.77
CA ALA A 153 -0.30 -23.12 -4.20
C ALA A 153 -1.40 -23.65 -5.15
N ALA A 154 -2.17 -22.75 -5.77
CA ALA A 154 -3.22 -23.12 -6.72
C ALA A 154 -2.66 -23.84 -7.95
N LYS A 155 -1.51 -23.43 -8.47
CA LYS A 155 -0.79 -24.15 -9.55
C LYS A 155 -0.42 -25.59 -9.17
N ALA A 156 -0.06 -25.81 -7.91
CA ALA A 156 0.34 -27.13 -7.42
C ALA A 156 -0.84 -28.06 -7.10
N THR A 157 -1.95 -27.49 -6.61
CA THR A 157 -3.08 -28.26 -6.03
C THR A 157 -4.36 -28.20 -6.86
N GLY A 158 -4.50 -27.24 -7.78
CA GLY A 158 -5.75 -26.92 -8.47
C GLY A 158 -6.80 -26.25 -7.58
N GLN A 159 -6.42 -25.77 -6.39
CA GLN A 159 -7.36 -25.18 -5.43
C GLN A 159 -6.80 -23.92 -4.78
N ILE A 160 -7.71 -22.96 -4.54
CA ILE A 160 -7.53 -21.84 -3.62
C ILE A 160 -8.36 -22.18 -2.37
N VAL A 161 -7.77 -22.03 -1.19
CA VAL A 161 -8.47 -22.22 0.08
C VAL A 161 -8.53 -20.88 0.81
N GLY A 162 -9.72 -20.46 1.21
CA GLY A 162 -9.96 -19.19 1.91
C GLY A 162 -11.25 -19.23 2.70
N SER A 163 -11.54 -18.18 3.45
CA SER A 163 -12.73 -18.05 4.30
C SER A 163 -13.43 -16.69 4.13
N THR A 164 -13.46 -16.17 2.89
CA THR A 164 -14.05 -14.85 2.61
C THR A 164 -15.56 -14.89 2.39
N HIS A 165 -16.18 -16.07 2.29
CA HIS A 165 -17.63 -16.27 2.16
C HIS A 165 -18.29 -15.39 1.08
N GLY A 166 -17.62 -15.28 -0.10
CA GLY A 166 -18.08 -14.45 -1.21
C GLY A 166 -17.82 -12.95 -1.02
N GLY A 167 -17.06 -12.56 -0.01
CA GLY A 167 -16.59 -11.18 0.18
C GLY A 167 -15.83 -10.69 -1.05
N ARG A 168 -15.98 -9.39 -1.34
CA ARG A 168 -15.42 -8.78 -2.55
C ARG A 168 -14.15 -7.99 -2.25
N ILE A 169 -13.20 -8.05 -3.17
CA ILE A 169 -11.87 -7.48 -3.03
C ILE A 169 -11.59 -6.55 -4.22
N PRO A 170 -11.56 -5.22 -4.03
CA PRO A 170 -11.20 -4.27 -5.07
C PRO A 170 -9.67 -4.05 -5.11
N ALA A 171 -8.91 -5.15 -5.29
CA ALA A 171 -7.46 -5.08 -5.32
C ALA A 171 -6.93 -4.38 -6.57
N VAL A 172 -5.75 -3.79 -6.42
CA VAL A 172 -4.95 -3.20 -7.49
C VAL A 172 -3.48 -3.60 -7.31
N PRO A 173 -2.66 -3.61 -8.36
CA PRO A 173 -1.23 -3.79 -8.20
C PRO A 173 -0.61 -2.56 -7.52
N ARG A 174 0.46 -2.77 -6.76
CA ARG A 174 1.23 -1.66 -6.15
C ARG A 174 1.67 -0.62 -7.16
N ARG A 175 1.85 -1.00 -8.42
CA ARG A 175 2.22 -0.08 -9.50
C ARG A 175 1.12 0.95 -9.78
N ASP A 176 -0.15 0.58 -9.79
CA ASP A 176 -1.25 1.55 -9.97
C ASP A 176 -1.30 2.54 -8.80
N LEU A 177 -1.11 2.05 -7.57
CA LEU A 177 -1.04 2.91 -6.39
C LEU A 177 0.16 3.85 -6.44
N ALA A 178 1.33 3.35 -6.82
CA ALA A 178 2.55 4.16 -6.96
C ALA A 178 2.35 5.29 -7.98
N ALA A 179 1.74 4.98 -9.13
CA ALA A 179 1.40 5.98 -10.13
C ALA A 179 0.41 7.03 -9.58
N GLY A 180 -0.61 6.60 -8.83
CA GLY A 180 -1.54 7.51 -8.15
C GLY A 180 -0.85 8.41 -7.13
N HIS A 181 0.06 7.85 -6.32
CA HIS A 181 0.86 8.64 -5.37
C HIS A 181 1.75 9.66 -6.08
N ALA A 182 2.39 9.27 -7.19
CA ALA A 182 3.24 10.17 -7.96
C ALA A 182 2.43 11.31 -8.57
N VAL A 183 1.21 11.08 -9.06
CA VAL A 183 0.31 12.15 -9.53
C VAL A 183 -0.01 13.13 -8.40
N VAL A 184 -0.45 12.64 -7.24
CA VAL A 184 -0.78 13.49 -6.08
C VAL A 184 0.42 14.33 -5.62
N LEU A 185 1.63 13.78 -5.70
CA LEU A 185 2.86 14.46 -5.30
C LEU A 185 3.35 15.50 -6.33
N THR A 186 2.94 15.40 -7.60
CA THR A 186 3.47 16.23 -8.69
C THR A 186 2.45 17.19 -9.30
N SER A 187 1.20 17.15 -8.84
CA SER A 187 0.14 18.05 -9.31
C SER A 187 -0.52 18.82 -8.15
N ASP A 188 -1.34 19.80 -8.49
CA ASP A 188 -2.04 20.68 -7.53
C ASP A 188 -3.49 20.23 -7.35
N GLY A 189 -4.15 20.73 -6.30
CA GLY A 189 -5.57 20.48 -6.04
C GLY A 189 -5.85 19.21 -5.25
N HIS A 190 -4.85 18.71 -4.55
CA HIS A 190 -4.94 17.51 -3.72
C HIS A 190 -4.92 17.82 -2.20
N GLU A 191 -4.82 19.09 -1.84
CA GLU A 191 -4.67 19.53 -0.45
C GLU A 191 -5.94 19.20 0.37
N ASN A 192 -5.72 18.69 1.58
CA ASN A 192 -6.75 18.33 2.56
C ASN A 192 -7.79 17.35 2.01
N THR A 193 -7.34 16.43 1.17
CA THR A 193 -8.18 15.43 0.51
C THR A 193 -7.87 14.03 1.03
N VAL A 194 -8.92 13.23 1.21
CA VAL A 194 -8.84 11.80 1.50
C VAL A 194 -9.33 11.04 0.28
N TYR A 195 -8.50 10.11 -0.22
CA TYR A 195 -8.79 9.25 -1.37
C TYR A 195 -8.94 7.79 -0.93
N GLU A 196 -9.90 7.09 -1.49
CA GLU A 196 -9.99 5.63 -1.41
C GLU A 196 -9.37 5.03 -2.68
N PHE A 197 -8.08 4.69 -2.62
CA PHE A 197 -7.34 4.11 -3.75
C PHE A 197 -7.61 2.61 -3.88
N ALA A 198 -8.63 2.28 -4.64
CA ALA A 198 -9.11 0.92 -4.88
C ALA A 198 -9.26 0.64 -6.37
N GLY A 199 -9.37 -0.64 -6.73
CA GLY A 199 -9.74 -1.07 -8.07
C GLY A 199 -11.15 -0.65 -8.45
N ASP A 200 -11.35 -0.33 -9.73
CA ASP A 200 -12.68 -0.03 -10.27
C ASP A 200 -13.58 -1.27 -10.25
N GLU A 201 -12.99 -2.45 -10.21
CA GLU A 201 -13.63 -3.76 -10.15
C GLU A 201 -13.38 -4.43 -8.78
N ALA A 202 -14.45 -4.89 -8.12
CA ALA A 202 -14.37 -5.71 -6.93
C ALA A 202 -14.77 -7.15 -7.27
N TRP A 203 -13.88 -8.11 -7.04
CA TRP A 203 -14.00 -9.50 -7.41
C TRP A 203 -14.06 -10.42 -6.17
N THR A 204 -14.58 -11.64 -6.34
CA THR A 204 -14.61 -12.69 -5.34
C THR A 204 -13.50 -13.74 -5.61
N TRP A 205 -13.23 -14.63 -4.64
CA TRP A 205 -12.33 -15.75 -4.88
C TRP A 205 -12.82 -16.70 -5.98
N ASP A 206 -14.13 -16.80 -6.22
CA ASP A 206 -14.68 -17.56 -7.35
C ASP A 206 -14.31 -16.90 -8.69
N ASP A 207 -14.43 -15.57 -8.78
CA ASP A 207 -14.01 -14.80 -9.97
C ASP A 207 -12.50 -14.94 -10.21
N PHE A 208 -11.71 -14.91 -9.12
CA PHE A 208 -10.25 -15.05 -9.19
C PHE A 208 -9.87 -16.48 -9.66
N ALA A 209 -10.47 -17.53 -9.08
CA ALA A 209 -10.21 -18.93 -9.44
C ALA A 209 -10.59 -19.22 -10.90
N ALA A 210 -11.73 -18.69 -11.36
CA ALA A 210 -12.15 -18.80 -12.76
C ALA A 210 -11.15 -18.11 -13.70
N THR A 211 -10.75 -16.88 -13.37
CA THR A 211 -9.76 -16.12 -14.17
C THR A 211 -8.41 -16.83 -14.18
N LEU A 212 -7.95 -17.36 -13.04
CA LEU A 212 -6.69 -18.11 -12.95
C LEU A 212 -6.74 -19.41 -13.75
N SER A 213 -7.90 -20.10 -13.76
CA SER A 213 -8.11 -21.28 -14.61
C SER A 213 -7.93 -20.96 -16.09
N ASP A 214 -8.51 -19.85 -16.54
CA ASP A 214 -8.39 -19.38 -17.93
C ASP A 214 -6.93 -19.04 -18.28
N VAL A 215 -6.22 -18.35 -17.37
CA VAL A 215 -4.82 -17.95 -17.59
C VAL A 215 -3.88 -19.16 -17.63
N LEU A 216 -4.09 -20.13 -16.74
CA LEU A 216 -3.25 -21.33 -16.67
C LEU A 216 -3.62 -22.41 -17.71
N GLY A 217 -4.82 -22.35 -18.26
CA GLY A 217 -5.37 -23.42 -19.11
C GLY A 217 -5.64 -24.72 -18.35
N THR A 218 -5.72 -24.68 -17.02
CA THR A 218 -5.99 -25.83 -16.14
C THR A 218 -7.00 -25.42 -15.07
N PRO A 219 -7.92 -26.32 -14.68
CA PRO A 219 -8.95 -25.99 -13.69
C PRO A 219 -8.35 -25.61 -12.34
N VAL A 220 -8.80 -24.50 -11.81
CA VAL A 220 -8.58 -24.05 -10.44
C VAL A 220 -9.95 -23.78 -9.81
N THR A 221 -10.18 -24.24 -8.60
CA THR A 221 -11.43 -24.04 -7.88
C THR A 221 -11.20 -23.30 -6.58
N ASN A 222 -12.13 -22.46 -6.20
CA ASN A 222 -12.18 -21.88 -4.86
C ASN A 222 -12.82 -22.89 -3.89
N ARG A 223 -12.18 -23.15 -2.78
CA ARG A 223 -12.70 -23.89 -1.64
C ARG A 223 -12.90 -22.93 -0.47
N ASP A 224 -14.11 -22.42 -0.34
CA ASP A 224 -14.48 -21.56 0.77
C ASP A 224 -14.79 -22.44 2.00
N VAL A 225 -14.06 -22.19 3.10
CA VAL A 225 -14.12 -22.99 4.32
C VAL A 225 -14.39 -22.12 5.53
N SER A 226 -14.71 -22.71 6.68
CA SER A 226 -14.80 -21.95 7.93
C SER A 226 -13.46 -21.33 8.31
N THR A 227 -13.49 -20.25 9.12
CA THR A 227 -12.28 -19.58 9.61
C THR A 227 -11.32 -20.56 10.31
N ASP A 228 -11.86 -21.46 11.14
CA ASP A 228 -11.05 -22.46 11.86
C ASP A 228 -10.37 -23.48 10.89
N GLU A 229 -11.10 -23.92 9.87
CA GLU A 229 -10.55 -24.81 8.82
C GLU A 229 -9.48 -24.08 7.98
N HIS A 230 -9.69 -22.77 7.71
CA HIS A 230 -8.69 -21.96 7.00
C HIS A 230 -7.40 -21.83 7.81
N VAL A 231 -7.50 -21.51 9.12
CA VAL A 231 -6.33 -21.50 10.02
C VAL A 231 -5.61 -22.85 10.01
N ALA A 232 -6.35 -23.96 10.12
CA ALA A 232 -5.75 -25.29 10.10
C ALA A 232 -5.02 -25.58 8.79
N ALA A 233 -5.60 -25.24 7.64
CA ALA A 233 -5.00 -25.42 6.33
C ALA A 233 -3.71 -24.57 6.16
N LEU A 234 -3.70 -23.32 6.64
CA LEU A 234 -2.52 -22.45 6.60
C LEU A 234 -1.39 -23.00 7.48
N VAL A 235 -1.71 -23.52 8.68
CA VAL A 235 -0.71 -24.14 9.55
C VAL A 235 -0.16 -25.42 8.92
N GLU A 236 -1.00 -26.26 8.30
CA GLU A 236 -0.57 -27.45 7.57
C GLU A 236 0.34 -27.08 6.38
N ALA A 237 0.10 -25.95 5.73
CA ALA A 237 0.95 -25.39 4.69
C ALA A 237 2.28 -24.77 5.24
N GLY A 238 2.49 -24.78 6.56
CA GLY A 238 3.74 -24.38 7.19
C GLY A 238 3.77 -22.97 7.77
N LEU A 239 2.64 -22.24 7.80
CA LEU A 239 2.59 -20.92 8.44
C LEU A 239 2.57 -21.06 9.98
N PRO A 240 3.25 -20.18 10.72
CA PRO A 240 3.09 -20.08 12.17
C PRO A 240 1.62 -19.82 12.55
N GLN A 241 1.17 -20.39 13.66
CA GLN A 241 -0.22 -20.29 14.14
C GLN A 241 -0.71 -18.83 14.23
N GLU A 242 0.10 -17.92 14.70
CA GLU A 242 -0.23 -16.50 14.82
C GLU A 242 -0.45 -15.86 13.45
N THR A 243 0.44 -16.15 12.49
CA THR A 243 0.33 -15.65 11.09
C THR A 243 -0.91 -16.22 10.42
N ALA A 244 -1.19 -17.52 10.59
CA ALA A 244 -2.39 -18.16 10.07
C ALA A 244 -3.67 -17.54 10.64
N GLY A 245 -3.71 -17.28 11.95
CA GLY A 245 -4.80 -16.57 12.60
C GLY A 245 -5.01 -15.17 12.07
N PHE A 246 -3.93 -14.43 11.81
CA PHE A 246 -4.00 -13.09 11.24
C PHE A 246 -4.56 -13.11 9.80
N VAL A 247 -4.11 -14.03 8.96
CA VAL A 247 -4.62 -14.19 7.58
C VAL A 247 -6.11 -14.52 7.58
N ALA A 248 -6.54 -15.47 8.42
CA ALA A 248 -7.95 -15.84 8.51
C ALA A 248 -8.83 -14.69 9.07
N ALA A 249 -8.29 -13.86 9.98
CA ALA A 249 -8.98 -12.66 10.47
C ALA A 249 -9.16 -11.61 9.37
N LEU A 250 -8.17 -11.46 8.47
CA LEU A 250 -8.31 -10.61 7.29
C LEU A 250 -9.40 -11.13 6.34
N ASP A 251 -9.48 -12.42 6.11
CA ASP A 251 -10.56 -13.02 5.31
C ASP A 251 -11.94 -12.76 5.94
N ALA A 252 -12.06 -12.85 7.26
CA ALA A 252 -13.30 -12.48 7.95
C ALA A 252 -13.66 -11.01 7.75
N ASN A 253 -12.69 -10.09 7.83
CA ASN A 253 -12.92 -8.68 7.48
C ASN A 253 -13.36 -8.50 6.02
N ILE A 254 -12.82 -9.28 5.08
CA ILE A 254 -13.24 -9.27 3.68
C ILE A 254 -14.68 -9.77 3.55
N ALA A 255 -15.04 -10.85 4.25
CA ALA A 255 -16.40 -11.38 4.29
C ALA A 255 -17.41 -10.32 4.75
N ASP A 256 -17.04 -9.51 5.76
CA ASP A 256 -17.84 -8.41 6.29
C ASP A 256 -17.80 -7.13 5.42
N GLY A 257 -17.11 -7.16 4.28
CA GLY A 257 -17.05 -6.04 3.32
C GLY A 257 -16.14 -4.88 3.76
N ALA A 258 -15.18 -5.12 4.64
CA ALA A 258 -14.28 -4.07 5.16
C ALA A 258 -13.44 -3.41 4.04
N LEU A 259 -13.18 -4.10 2.93
CA LEU A 259 -12.43 -3.57 1.79
C LEU A 259 -13.30 -2.81 0.77
N ILE A 260 -14.63 -2.89 0.86
CA ILE A 260 -15.52 -2.26 -0.11
C ILE A 260 -15.61 -0.75 0.14
N VAL A 261 -15.20 0.00 -0.87
CA VAL A 261 -15.21 1.46 -0.92
C VAL A 261 -15.85 1.92 -2.24
N PRO A 262 -16.32 3.17 -2.35
CA PRO A 262 -16.73 3.71 -3.63
C PRO A 262 -15.57 3.64 -4.64
N PRO A 263 -15.78 3.12 -5.85
CA PRO A 263 -14.75 3.06 -6.88
C PRO A 263 -14.51 4.44 -7.50
N GLY A 264 -13.39 4.58 -8.22
CA GLY A 264 -13.16 5.69 -9.12
C GLY A 264 -12.18 6.76 -8.65
N ASP A 265 -11.80 6.81 -7.39
CA ASP A 265 -10.81 7.79 -6.93
C ASP A 265 -9.44 7.55 -7.60
N LEU A 266 -8.97 6.30 -7.60
CA LEU A 266 -7.68 5.97 -8.18
C LEU A 266 -7.69 6.17 -9.70
N SER A 267 -8.69 5.65 -10.41
CA SER A 267 -8.79 5.82 -11.88
C SER A 267 -8.93 7.28 -12.30
N ARG A 268 -9.63 8.11 -11.51
CA ARG A 268 -9.73 9.55 -11.73
C ARG A 268 -8.36 10.24 -11.57
N VAL A 269 -7.60 9.88 -10.54
CA VAL A 269 -6.25 10.42 -10.31
C VAL A 269 -5.29 9.95 -11.40
N LEU A 270 -5.37 8.70 -11.81
CA LEU A 270 -4.55 8.13 -12.89
C LEU A 270 -4.89 8.67 -14.28
N GLY A 271 -6.12 9.17 -14.48
CA GLY A 271 -6.63 9.52 -15.81
C GLY A 271 -6.87 8.33 -16.73
N ARG A 272 -6.91 7.10 -16.19
CA ARG A 272 -7.18 5.84 -16.88
C ARG A 272 -7.85 4.83 -15.93
N PRO A 273 -8.51 3.78 -16.46
CA PRO A 273 -8.97 2.67 -15.64
C PRO A 273 -7.85 2.01 -14.85
N THR A 274 -8.18 1.44 -13.69
CA THR A 274 -7.27 0.62 -12.90
C THR A 274 -7.03 -0.73 -13.58
N THR A 275 -5.97 -1.42 -13.19
CA THR A 275 -5.66 -2.78 -13.64
C THR A 275 -6.80 -3.73 -13.32
N THR A 276 -7.31 -4.45 -14.33
CA THR A 276 -8.42 -5.40 -14.21
C THR A 276 -8.01 -6.68 -13.47
N LEU A 277 -8.99 -7.48 -13.00
CA LEU A 277 -8.73 -8.79 -12.40
C LEU A 277 -7.86 -9.67 -13.31
N ARG A 278 -8.21 -9.78 -14.60
CA ARG A 278 -7.43 -10.61 -15.56
C ARG A 278 -5.97 -10.16 -15.63
N GLN A 279 -5.70 -8.88 -15.79
CA GLN A 279 -4.34 -8.35 -15.85
C GLN A 279 -3.58 -8.57 -14.54
N GLY A 280 -4.25 -8.42 -13.38
CA GLY A 280 -3.69 -8.69 -12.06
C GLY A 280 -3.30 -10.16 -11.92
N VAL A 281 -4.18 -11.08 -12.30
CA VAL A 281 -3.92 -12.53 -12.27
C VAL A 281 -2.78 -12.90 -13.23
N GLU A 282 -2.77 -12.37 -14.46
CA GLU A 282 -1.70 -12.61 -15.44
C GLU A 282 -0.33 -12.16 -14.91
N SER A 283 -0.27 -11.10 -14.12
CA SER A 283 0.99 -10.63 -13.52
C SER A 283 1.53 -11.53 -12.40
N LEU A 284 0.69 -12.39 -11.82
CA LEU A 284 1.05 -13.34 -10.76
C LEU A 284 1.31 -14.76 -11.30
N ALA A 285 0.78 -15.06 -12.48
CA ALA A 285 0.85 -16.37 -13.12
C ALA A 285 2.17 -16.56 -13.89
#